data_058e4098a86cbb699b8592bdc1747a5e
#
_entry.id   058e4098a86cbb699b8592bdc1747a5e
#
_cell.length_a   1.000
_cell.length_b   1.000
_cell.length_c   1.000
_cell.angle_alpha   90.00
_cell.angle_beta   90.00
_cell.angle_gamma   90.00
#
_symmetry.space_group_name_H-M   'P 1'
#
loop_
_entity.id
_entity.type
_entity.pdbx_description
1 polymer ?
#
loop_
_entity_poly.entity_id
_entity_poly.type
_entity_poly.pdbx_seq_one_letter_code
_entity_poly.pdbx_strand_id
1 'polypeptide(L)'
;MDGLVGSEMCIRDRLNFSHGDHSDHAARIATIRQVSEELGIHIGILQDLQGPKIRLGRFADGPITLANGDRFSLTSRPVSCNQTIATVTYDKLADEVTPGSRILLDDGRVEMKVEQVDQAEQTLHCSVTVGGVLSNNKGVNFPDVQLSVRALTDKDKVDLAFGLSQGVD
;
A
#
# COMPACT_ATOMS: atom_id res chain seq x y z
N MET A 1 -8.02 -22.75 -36.66
CA MET A 1 -7.75 -22.52 -35.24
C MET A 1 -7.14 -21.15 -35.13
N ASP A 2 -7.99 -20.17 -35.05
CA ASP A 2 -7.51 -18.81 -34.90
C ASP A 2 -7.14 -18.63 -33.41
N GLY A 3 -5.84 -18.52 -33.19
CA GLY A 3 -5.33 -18.27 -31.86
C GLY A 3 -5.89 -16.97 -31.35
N LEU A 4 -6.33 -16.96 -30.10
CA LEU A 4 -6.70 -15.75 -29.39
C LEU A 4 -5.56 -14.74 -29.53
N VAL A 5 -5.75 -13.80 -30.43
CA VAL A 5 -4.82 -12.69 -30.61
C VAL A 5 -5.03 -11.76 -29.43
N GLY A 6 -3.96 -11.33 -28.80
CA GLY A 6 -4.00 -10.54 -27.56
C GLY A 6 -4.83 -9.26 -27.59
N SER A 7 -5.37 -8.86 -28.73
CA SER A 7 -6.31 -7.73 -28.86
C SER A 7 -7.72 -8.04 -28.36
N GLU A 8 -8.10 -9.29 -28.25
CA GLU A 8 -9.41 -9.70 -27.72
C GLU A 8 -9.37 -9.97 -26.23
N MET A 9 -8.17 -10.00 -25.67
CA MET A 9 -7.99 -10.17 -24.25
C MET A 9 -8.07 -8.83 -23.56
N CYS A 10 -8.97 -8.75 -22.62
CA CYS A 10 -8.88 -7.86 -21.50
C CYS A 10 -9.19 -6.40 -21.80
N ILE A 11 -10.33 -6.14 -22.40
CA ILE A 11 -11.00 -4.89 -22.03
C ILE A 11 -11.48 -5.13 -20.61
N ARG A 12 -10.77 -4.54 -19.67
CA ARG A 12 -11.16 -4.57 -18.26
C ARG A 12 -11.00 -3.20 -17.66
N ASP A 13 -11.96 -2.81 -16.86
CA ASP A 13 -11.87 -1.67 -15.98
C ASP A 13 -11.41 -2.11 -14.61
N ARG A 14 -10.45 -1.37 -14.02
CA ARG A 14 -9.96 -1.60 -12.68
C ARG A 14 -10.53 -0.55 -11.74
N LEU A 15 -11.32 -1.00 -10.77
CA LEU A 15 -11.88 -0.15 -9.73
C LEU A 15 -11.02 -0.25 -8.46
N ASN A 16 -10.35 0.85 -8.12
CA ASN A 16 -9.46 0.92 -6.96
C ASN A 16 -10.24 1.24 -5.69
N PHE A 17 -10.48 0.22 -4.84
CA PHE A 17 -11.20 0.34 -3.57
C PHE A 17 -10.39 0.98 -2.43
N SER A 18 -9.16 1.42 -2.72
CA SER A 18 -8.42 2.30 -1.79
C SER A 18 -9.01 3.71 -1.72
N HIS A 19 -9.86 4.10 -2.69
CA HIS A 19 -10.44 5.43 -2.84
C HIS A 19 -11.91 5.35 -3.23
N GLY A 20 -12.70 6.33 -2.82
CA GLY A 20 -14.13 6.36 -3.04
C GLY A 20 -14.90 5.50 -2.04
N ASP A 21 -16.20 5.57 -2.11
CA ASP A 21 -17.12 4.74 -1.33
C ASP A 21 -17.90 3.73 -2.21
N HIS A 22 -18.71 2.89 -1.58
CA HIS A 22 -19.49 1.88 -2.30
C HIS A 22 -20.50 2.49 -3.27
N SER A 23 -21.04 3.68 -3.00
CA SER A 23 -21.97 4.37 -3.90
C SER A 23 -21.28 4.88 -5.16
N ASP A 24 -20.04 5.40 -5.02
CA ASP A 24 -19.20 5.80 -6.16
C ASP A 24 -18.89 4.61 -7.05
N HIS A 25 -18.50 3.48 -6.44
CA HIS A 25 -18.18 2.26 -7.17
C HIS A 25 -19.42 1.65 -7.86
N ALA A 26 -20.58 1.64 -7.20
CA ALA A 26 -21.83 1.18 -7.81
C ALA A 26 -22.18 1.98 -9.06
N ALA A 27 -22.08 3.32 -9.00
CA ALA A 27 -22.36 4.18 -10.14
C ALA A 27 -21.41 3.90 -11.31
N ARG A 28 -20.11 3.71 -11.04
CA ARG A 28 -19.11 3.35 -12.07
C ARG A 28 -19.40 2.00 -12.69
N ILE A 29 -19.72 0.97 -11.89
CA ILE A 29 -20.07 -0.37 -12.37
C ILE A 29 -21.29 -0.29 -13.28
N ALA A 30 -22.34 0.43 -12.88
CA ALA A 30 -23.54 0.60 -13.69
C ALA A 30 -23.21 1.26 -15.04
N THR A 31 -22.38 2.30 -15.06
CA THR A 31 -21.94 2.95 -16.30
C THR A 31 -21.15 2.00 -17.19
N ILE A 32 -20.21 1.22 -16.63
CA ILE A 32 -19.42 0.25 -17.40
C ILE A 32 -20.34 -0.81 -18.03
N ARG A 33 -21.31 -1.34 -17.28
CA ARG A 33 -22.26 -2.34 -17.80
C ARG A 33 -23.15 -1.76 -18.89
N GLN A 34 -23.65 -0.53 -18.73
CA GLN A 34 -24.41 0.15 -19.75
C GLN A 34 -23.61 0.32 -21.05
N VAL A 35 -22.38 0.83 -20.97
CA VAL A 35 -21.50 1.00 -22.14
C VAL A 35 -21.16 -0.35 -22.79
N SER A 36 -20.94 -1.39 -21.99
CA SER A 36 -20.72 -2.76 -22.46
C SER A 36 -21.90 -3.26 -23.31
N GLU A 37 -23.13 -3.03 -22.86
CA GLU A 37 -24.34 -3.38 -23.61
C GLU A 37 -24.48 -2.55 -24.89
N GLU A 38 -24.29 -1.23 -24.83
CA GLU A 38 -24.39 -0.33 -25.99
C GLU A 38 -23.38 -0.67 -27.09
N LEU A 39 -22.18 -1.09 -26.73
CA LEU A 39 -21.12 -1.48 -27.65
C LEU A 39 -21.20 -2.94 -28.11
N GLY A 40 -22.01 -3.76 -27.44
CA GLY A 40 -22.11 -5.20 -27.70
C GLY A 40 -20.82 -5.97 -27.39
N ILE A 41 -20.00 -5.47 -26.45
CA ILE A 41 -18.73 -6.09 -26.04
C ILE A 41 -18.74 -6.35 -24.54
N HIS A 42 -18.13 -7.46 -24.12
CA HIS A 42 -17.95 -7.75 -22.70
C HIS A 42 -16.76 -6.97 -22.13
N ILE A 43 -17.01 -6.18 -21.10
CA ILE A 43 -16.00 -5.47 -20.34
C ILE A 43 -15.89 -6.11 -18.97
N GLY A 44 -14.77 -6.79 -18.69
CA GLY A 44 -14.46 -7.34 -17.37
C GLY A 44 -14.21 -6.23 -16.36
N ILE A 45 -14.73 -6.36 -15.15
CA ILE A 45 -14.53 -5.39 -14.07
C ILE A 45 -13.65 -6.02 -12.99
N LEU A 46 -12.43 -5.51 -12.86
CA LEU A 46 -11.48 -5.91 -11.84
C LEU A 46 -11.68 -5.08 -10.57
N GLN A 47 -12.07 -5.73 -9.48
CA GLN A 47 -12.05 -5.11 -8.16
C GLN A 47 -10.65 -5.18 -7.57
N ASP A 48 -10.02 -4.01 -7.37
CA ASP A 48 -8.71 -3.90 -6.73
C ASP A 48 -8.88 -3.52 -5.25
N LEU A 49 -8.76 -4.51 -4.37
CA LEU A 49 -8.89 -4.33 -2.93
C LEU A 49 -7.69 -3.57 -2.37
N GLN A 50 -7.91 -2.83 -1.28
CA GLN A 50 -6.86 -2.02 -0.67
C GLN A 50 -5.71 -2.84 -0.09
N GLY A 51 -6.02 -4.00 0.49
CA GLY A 51 -5.08 -4.81 1.25
C GLY A 51 -4.58 -4.12 2.53
N PRO A 52 -3.72 -4.80 3.27
CA PRO A 52 -3.06 -4.21 4.43
C PRO A 52 -2.00 -3.22 3.95
N LYS A 53 -2.20 -1.95 4.24
CA LYS A 53 -1.22 -0.90 3.92
C LYS A 53 -0.49 -0.49 5.19
N ILE A 54 0.81 -0.80 5.24
CA ILE A 54 1.71 -0.25 6.24
C ILE A 54 2.08 1.17 5.81
N ARG A 55 1.90 2.14 6.71
CA ARG A 55 2.11 3.56 6.40
C ARG A 55 2.90 4.26 7.47
N LEU A 56 3.62 5.30 7.07
CA LEU A 56 4.19 6.29 7.99
C LEU A 56 3.07 7.10 8.65
N GLY A 57 3.35 7.60 9.84
CA GLY A 57 2.51 8.57 10.53
C GLY A 57 2.55 9.95 9.91
N ARG A 58 2.18 10.95 10.72
CA ARG A 58 2.12 12.35 10.28
C ARG A 58 3.30 13.13 10.83
N PHE A 59 3.95 13.89 9.97
CA PHE A 59 5.01 14.82 10.32
C PHE A 59 4.39 16.15 10.75
N ALA A 60 4.69 16.59 11.97
CA ALA A 60 4.08 17.78 12.56
C ALA A 60 4.44 19.06 11.78
N ASP A 61 5.69 19.16 11.34
CA ASP A 61 6.24 20.35 10.68
C ASP A 61 6.24 20.25 9.13
N GLY A 62 5.46 19.30 8.59
CA GLY A 62 5.39 19.07 7.15
C GLY A 62 6.41 18.06 6.63
N PRO A 63 6.60 17.97 5.30
CA PRO A 63 7.51 17.01 4.69
C PRO A 63 8.95 17.22 5.16
N ILE A 64 9.69 16.12 5.30
CA ILE A 64 11.13 16.12 5.63
C ILE A 64 11.95 15.67 4.42
N THR A 65 13.21 16.06 4.38
CA THR A 65 14.17 15.58 3.38
C THR A 65 15.27 14.78 4.06
N LEU A 66 15.51 13.57 3.54
CA LEU A 66 16.58 12.69 4.01
C LEU A 66 17.64 12.58 2.93
N ALA A 67 18.90 12.64 3.34
CA ALA A 67 20.05 12.41 2.47
C ALA A 67 20.57 10.97 2.60
N ASN A 68 21.32 10.53 1.60
CA ASN A 68 22.03 9.25 1.68
C ASN A 68 23.02 9.27 2.86
N GLY A 69 22.99 8.21 3.66
CA GLY A 69 23.81 8.08 4.88
C GLY A 69 23.16 8.66 6.15
N ASP A 70 22.05 9.36 6.06
CA ASP A 70 21.33 9.82 7.24
C ASP A 70 20.87 8.64 8.10
N ARG A 71 20.79 8.88 9.40
CA ARG A 71 20.17 7.94 10.34
C ARG A 71 18.72 8.31 10.55
N PHE A 72 17.85 7.30 10.44
CA PHE A 72 16.42 7.48 10.63
C PHE A 72 15.84 6.29 11.41
N SER A 73 14.87 6.54 12.27
CA SER A 73 14.24 5.49 13.07
C SER A 73 12.79 5.30 12.69
N LEU A 74 12.35 4.05 12.66
CA LEU A 74 10.93 3.68 12.48
C LEU A 74 10.46 2.95 13.74
N THR A 75 9.29 3.33 14.24
CA THR A 75 8.73 2.73 15.47
C THR A 75 7.25 2.43 15.31
N SER A 76 6.76 1.37 15.96
CA SER A 76 5.32 1.10 16.07
C SER A 76 4.64 1.93 17.16
N ARG A 77 5.41 2.57 18.04
CA ARG A 77 4.87 3.43 19.10
C ARG A 77 4.32 4.74 18.52
N PRO A 78 3.29 5.31 19.13
CA PRO A 78 2.79 6.62 18.73
C PRO A 78 3.80 7.71 19.11
N VAL A 79 4.46 8.27 18.10
CA VAL A 79 5.40 9.40 18.25
C VAL A 79 5.05 10.50 17.26
N SER A 80 5.42 11.73 17.57
CA SER A 80 5.41 12.80 16.59
C SER A 80 6.55 12.59 15.59
N CYS A 81 6.20 12.34 14.32
CA CYS A 81 7.20 12.13 13.28
C CYS A 81 7.97 13.43 13.02
N ASN A 82 9.28 13.31 12.87
CA ASN A 82 10.19 14.42 12.65
C ASN A 82 11.37 14.00 11.75
N GLN A 83 12.45 14.81 11.71
CA GLN A 83 13.64 14.57 10.88
C GLN A 83 14.42 13.29 11.24
N THR A 84 14.17 12.68 12.41
CA THR A 84 14.96 11.54 12.89
C THR A 84 14.15 10.28 13.18
N ILE A 85 12.82 10.38 13.33
CA ILE A 85 11.97 9.26 13.68
C ILE A 85 10.56 9.41 13.07
N ALA A 86 9.97 8.30 12.66
CA ALA A 86 8.57 8.23 12.28
C ALA A 86 7.88 7.00 12.86
N THR A 87 6.58 7.14 13.19
CA THR A 87 5.74 6.00 13.53
C THR A 87 5.33 5.24 12.26
N VAL A 88 5.09 3.94 12.41
CA VAL A 88 4.61 3.04 11.35
C VAL A 88 3.37 2.31 11.86
N THR A 89 2.37 2.12 11.01
CA THR A 89 1.09 1.48 11.35
C THR A 89 1.18 -0.06 11.43
N TYR A 90 2.28 -0.60 11.90
CA TYR A 90 2.49 -2.04 12.02
C TYR A 90 3.06 -2.41 13.40
N ASP A 91 2.23 -3.04 14.23
CA ASP A 91 2.54 -3.29 15.65
C ASP A 91 3.68 -4.28 15.86
N LYS A 92 3.86 -5.25 14.97
CA LYS A 92 4.91 -6.27 15.08
C LYS A 92 6.22 -5.91 14.38
N LEU A 93 6.43 -4.62 14.12
CA LEU A 93 7.56 -4.11 13.35
C LEU A 93 8.91 -4.63 13.88
N ALA A 94 9.16 -4.47 15.19
CA ALA A 94 10.40 -4.88 15.80
C ALA A 94 10.53 -6.40 16.01
N ASP A 95 9.41 -7.13 16.03
CA ASP A 95 9.42 -8.58 16.25
C ASP A 95 9.76 -9.34 14.95
N GLU A 96 9.41 -8.80 13.80
CA GLU A 96 9.51 -9.51 12.51
C GLU A 96 10.60 -8.99 11.60
N VAL A 97 11.01 -7.71 11.76
CA VAL A 97 12.08 -7.13 10.97
C VAL A 97 13.44 -7.37 11.63
N THR A 98 14.43 -7.74 10.84
CA THR A 98 15.77 -8.06 11.33
C THR A 98 16.83 -7.08 10.81
N PRO A 99 17.98 -6.91 11.50
CA PRO A 99 19.09 -6.15 10.96
C PRO A 99 19.51 -6.65 9.56
N GLY A 100 19.81 -5.73 8.67
CA GLY A 100 20.12 -6.00 7.27
C GLY A 100 18.92 -5.93 6.31
N SER A 101 17.68 -5.99 6.81
CA SER A 101 16.47 -5.87 5.98
C SER A 101 16.40 -4.51 5.29
N ARG A 102 15.89 -4.50 4.04
CA ARG A 102 15.60 -3.28 3.31
C ARG A 102 14.19 -2.79 3.61
N ILE A 103 14.03 -1.47 3.63
CA ILE A 103 12.76 -0.80 3.79
C ILE A 103 12.59 0.19 2.63
N LEU A 104 11.47 0.07 1.93
CA LEU A 104 11.11 0.97 0.84
C LEU A 104 9.98 1.89 1.31
N LEU A 105 10.18 3.19 1.16
CA LEU A 105 9.22 4.22 1.51
C LEU A 105 8.77 4.99 0.27
N ASP A 106 7.52 5.46 0.27
CA ASP A 106 6.93 6.21 -0.84
C ASP A 106 7.14 5.52 -2.20
N ASP A 107 6.66 4.26 -2.30
CA ASP A 107 6.76 3.41 -3.49
C ASP A 107 8.21 3.21 -3.98
N GLY A 108 9.16 3.17 -3.05
CA GLY A 108 10.58 2.95 -3.33
C GLY A 108 11.38 4.21 -3.69
N ARG A 109 10.79 5.40 -3.54
CA ARG A 109 11.51 6.66 -3.76
C ARG A 109 12.56 6.94 -2.69
N VAL A 110 12.36 6.43 -1.49
CA VAL A 110 13.32 6.44 -0.39
C VAL A 110 13.58 5.01 0.03
N GLU A 111 14.85 4.66 0.20
CA GLU A 111 15.27 3.34 0.66
C GLU A 111 16.13 3.45 1.90
N MET A 112 15.91 2.51 2.82
CA MET A 112 16.66 2.39 4.06
C MET A 112 17.09 0.95 4.29
N LYS A 113 18.16 0.79 5.06
CA LYS A 113 18.61 -0.49 5.58
C LYS A 113 18.54 -0.48 7.10
N VAL A 114 18.00 -1.53 7.67
CA VAL A 114 17.96 -1.71 9.13
C VAL A 114 19.34 -2.04 9.64
N GLU A 115 19.86 -1.23 10.55
CA GLU A 115 21.15 -1.46 11.22
C GLU A 115 20.98 -2.18 12.56
N GLN A 116 19.96 -1.79 13.32
CA GLN A 116 19.67 -2.34 14.65
C GLN A 116 18.16 -2.37 14.89
N VAL A 117 17.72 -3.37 15.65
CA VAL A 117 16.35 -3.50 16.16
C VAL A 117 16.37 -3.37 17.67
N ASP A 118 15.63 -2.43 18.21
CA ASP A 118 15.36 -2.27 19.62
C ASP A 118 13.95 -2.80 19.93
N GLN A 119 13.89 -4.03 20.45
CA GLN A 119 12.61 -4.67 20.78
C GLN A 119 11.93 -4.02 22.00
N ALA A 120 12.71 -3.52 22.96
CA ALA A 120 12.14 -2.89 24.17
C ALA A 120 11.45 -1.57 23.79
N GLU A 121 12.05 -0.81 22.89
CA GLU A 121 11.53 0.46 22.40
C GLU A 121 10.68 0.29 21.10
N GLN A 122 10.46 -0.95 20.64
CA GLN A 122 9.72 -1.25 19.40
C GLN A 122 10.17 -0.37 18.22
N THR A 123 11.49 -0.25 18.05
CA THR A 123 12.10 0.72 17.14
C THR A 123 13.16 0.06 16.25
N LEU A 124 13.13 0.37 14.97
CA LEU A 124 14.17 0.05 13.99
C LEU A 124 15.08 1.27 13.82
N HIS A 125 16.37 1.09 14.00
CA HIS A 125 17.38 2.10 13.66
C HIS A 125 17.92 1.80 12.26
N CYS A 126 17.77 2.74 11.33
CA CYS A 126 18.07 2.55 9.93
C CYS A 126 19.10 3.56 9.44
N SER A 127 19.84 3.18 8.40
CA SER A 127 20.60 4.09 7.54
C SER A 127 19.89 4.30 6.21
N VAL A 128 19.85 5.52 5.71
CA VAL A 128 19.24 5.87 4.43
C VAL A 128 20.20 5.50 3.30
N THR A 129 19.77 4.59 2.44
CA THR A 129 20.57 4.16 1.26
C THR A 129 20.21 4.98 0.01
N VAL A 130 18.93 5.35 -0.13
CA VAL A 130 18.44 6.27 -1.16
C VAL A 130 17.62 7.36 -0.48
N GLY A 131 18.14 8.58 -0.51
CA GLY A 131 17.50 9.76 0.10
C GLY A 131 16.36 10.31 -0.75
N GLY A 132 15.53 11.13 -0.15
CA GLY A 132 14.40 11.78 -0.79
C GLY A 132 13.48 12.50 0.19
N VAL A 133 12.36 12.97 -0.32
CA VAL A 133 11.35 13.67 0.49
C VAL A 133 10.34 12.67 1.04
N LEU A 134 10.13 12.70 2.36
CA LEU A 134 9.07 11.95 3.03
C LEU A 134 7.97 12.88 3.52
N SER A 135 6.73 12.44 3.39
CA SER A 135 5.55 13.16 3.86
C SER A 135 4.54 12.22 4.56
N ASN A 136 3.44 12.79 5.01
CA ASN A 136 2.40 12.09 5.77
C ASN A 136 1.86 10.85 5.04
N ASN A 137 1.62 9.79 5.80
CA ASN A 137 0.89 8.58 5.37
C ASN A 137 1.51 7.84 4.17
N LYS A 138 2.81 8.04 3.89
CA LYS A 138 3.50 7.33 2.81
C LYS A 138 3.57 5.84 3.10
N GLY A 139 3.49 5.04 2.03
CA GLY A 139 3.59 3.58 2.10
C GLY A 139 4.96 3.13 2.60
N VAL A 140 4.96 2.03 3.34
CA VAL A 140 6.16 1.35 3.85
C VAL A 140 6.12 -0.10 3.39
N ASN A 141 7.14 -0.56 2.68
CA ASN A 141 7.28 -1.93 2.22
C ASN A 141 8.57 -2.56 2.74
N PHE A 142 8.50 -3.83 3.05
CA PHE A 142 9.60 -4.66 3.54
C PHE A 142 9.81 -5.82 2.56
N PRO A 143 10.54 -5.63 1.44
CA PRO A 143 10.59 -6.61 0.35
C PRO A 143 11.25 -7.93 0.75
N ASP A 144 12.15 -7.89 1.72
CA ASP A 144 12.95 -9.05 2.15
C ASP A 144 12.41 -9.72 3.41
N VAL A 145 11.25 -9.28 3.93
CA VAL A 145 10.67 -9.76 5.18
C VAL A 145 9.28 -10.34 4.96
N GLN A 146 9.08 -11.56 5.44
CA GLN A 146 7.75 -12.17 5.45
C GLN A 146 6.98 -11.68 6.70
N LEU A 147 6.18 -10.65 6.54
CA LEU A 147 5.35 -10.12 7.60
C LEU A 147 4.11 -10.99 7.84
N SER A 148 3.69 -11.15 9.09
CA SER A 148 2.47 -11.87 9.48
C SER A 148 1.19 -11.03 9.32
N VAL A 149 1.18 -10.14 8.31
CA VAL A 149 0.01 -9.32 7.97
C VAL A 149 -1.03 -10.18 7.26
N ARG A 150 -2.28 -10.11 7.68
CA ARG A 150 -3.36 -10.81 6.97
C ARG A 150 -3.53 -10.19 5.59
N ALA A 151 -3.55 -11.03 4.54
CA ALA A 151 -3.70 -10.58 3.15
C ALA A 151 -4.99 -9.78 2.92
N LEU A 152 -6.07 -10.12 3.63
CA LEU A 152 -7.35 -9.42 3.59
C LEU A 152 -7.62 -8.74 4.93
N THR A 153 -7.86 -7.44 4.90
CA THR A 153 -8.35 -6.67 6.04
C THR A 153 -9.87 -6.86 6.23
N ASP A 154 -10.43 -6.42 7.35
CA ASP A 154 -11.87 -6.47 7.54
C ASP A 154 -12.60 -5.52 6.57
N LYS A 155 -11.98 -4.39 6.20
CA LYS A 155 -12.47 -3.52 5.12
C LYS A 155 -12.50 -4.28 3.79
N ASP A 156 -11.44 -5.00 3.44
CA ASP A 156 -11.38 -5.75 2.18
C ASP A 156 -12.47 -6.82 2.08
N LYS A 157 -12.84 -7.46 3.20
CA LYS A 157 -13.94 -8.43 3.22
C LYS A 157 -15.29 -7.78 2.92
N VAL A 158 -15.51 -6.59 3.48
CA VAL A 158 -16.74 -5.81 3.23
C VAL A 158 -16.77 -5.33 1.79
N ASP A 159 -15.65 -4.81 1.29
CA ASP A 159 -15.53 -4.36 -0.10
C ASP A 159 -15.70 -5.52 -1.09
N LEU A 160 -15.11 -6.69 -0.80
CA LEU A 160 -15.24 -7.88 -1.64
C LEU A 160 -16.69 -8.35 -1.70
N ALA A 161 -17.38 -8.43 -0.56
CA ALA A 161 -18.80 -8.80 -0.51
C ALA A 161 -19.66 -7.83 -1.33
N PHE A 162 -19.37 -6.53 -1.24
CA PHE A 162 -20.02 -5.52 -2.07
C PHE A 162 -19.76 -5.75 -3.55
N GLY A 163 -18.50 -5.90 -3.97
CA GLY A 163 -18.16 -6.13 -5.38
C GLY A 163 -18.84 -7.36 -5.97
N LEU A 164 -18.83 -8.47 -5.23
CA LEU A 164 -19.57 -9.69 -5.62
C LEU A 164 -21.07 -9.44 -5.79
N SER A 165 -21.68 -8.64 -4.92
CA SER A 165 -23.10 -8.27 -5.03
C SER A 165 -23.39 -7.39 -6.26
N GLN A 166 -22.40 -6.68 -6.78
CA GLN A 166 -22.49 -5.84 -7.98
C GLN A 166 -22.11 -6.59 -9.26
N GLY A 167 -21.75 -7.86 -9.18
CA GLY A 167 -21.39 -8.67 -10.33
C GLY A 167 -20.06 -8.26 -10.98
N VAL A 168 -19.02 -7.96 -10.17
CA VAL A 168 -17.63 -7.85 -10.68
C VAL A 168 -17.13 -9.22 -11.10
N ASP A 169 -16.13 -9.28 -12.00
CA ASP A 169 -15.66 -10.52 -12.65
C ASP A 169 -14.48 -11.19 -11.94
#